data_ef6ed5a788676800bf87071bf2f64bbb
#
_entry.id   ef6ed5a788676800bf87071bf2f64bbb
#
_cell.length_a   1.000
_cell.length_b   1.000
_cell.length_c   1.000
_cell.angle_alpha   90.00
_cell.angle_beta   90.00
_cell.angle_gamma   90.00
#
_symmetry.space_group_name_H-M   'P 1'
#
loop_
_entity.id
_entity.type
_entity.pdbx_description
1 polymer ?
#
loop_
_entity_poly.entity_id
_entity_poly.type
_entity_poly.pdbx_seq_one_letter_code
_entity_poly.pdbx_strand_id
1 'polypeptide(L)'
;MILSGYADFEYARKAIRYDCTDYILKPVDREELLKVLNKVQVLRRADNQKKQSSREMEQAYLSRHLIALIQGKFDSVNLEYVKSHMDGASGIRYVEIQMDDDGRAEEISDKEKRGFQRQLYQYCIEFLGPHASHCVFDVSTHEKIYDIGLLYCDAFAKEQGIDGKTYLNRFLEYLIANMHQPVIMLVGKKVQDISNIARSYGNACMLRSFQGFRAKKPIYY
;
A
#
# COMPACT_ATOMS: atom_id res chain seq x y z
N MET A 1 6.23 -4.44 32.40
CA MET A 1 5.67 -4.42 33.77
C MET A 1 6.03 -5.70 34.49
N ILE A 2 6.46 -5.62 35.75
CA ILE A 2 6.79 -6.77 36.61
C ILE A 2 5.89 -6.72 37.84
N LEU A 3 5.39 -7.89 38.28
CA LEU A 3 4.66 -8.08 39.53
C LEU A 3 5.51 -8.92 40.46
N SER A 4 5.85 -8.41 41.66
CA SER A 4 6.71 -9.10 42.62
C SER A 4 6.12 -9.13 44.04
N GLY A 5 6.36 -10.21 44.75
CA GLY A 5 6.07 -10.29 46.20
C GLY A 5 7.19 -9.75 47.10
N TYR A 6 8.29 -9.31 46.50
CA TYR A 6 9.47 -8.85 47.26
C TYR A 6 9.67 -7.35 47.02
N ALA A 7 9.67 -6.59 48.12
CA ALA A 7 9.99 -5.15 48.15
C ALA A 7 11.52 -4.96 48.20
N ASP A 8 12.24 -5.53 47.26
CA ASP A 8 13.71 -5.43 47.19
C ASP A 8 14.15 -4.41 46.16
N PHE A 9 14.92 -3.43 46.59
CA PHE A 9 15.47 -2.37 45.75
C PHE A 9 16.33 -2.92 44.58
N GLU A 10 17.00 -4.05 44.77
CA GLU A 10 17.81 -4.69 43.73
C GLU A 10 16.96 -5.18 42.56
N TYR A 11 15.75 -5.71 42.82
CA TYR A 11 14.82 -6.16 41.77
C TYR A 11 14.22 -4.96 41.02
N ALA A 12 13.89 -3.89 41.70
CA ALA A 12 13.41 -2.64 41.08
C ALA A 12 14.51 -2.03 40.18
N ARG A 13 15.75 -2.01 40.63
CA ARG A 13 16.91 -1.53 39.87
C ARG A 13 17.18 -2.41 38.63
N LYS A 14 17.04 -3.72 38.72
CA LYS A 14 17.13 -4.63 37.58
C LYS A 14 15.98 -4.39 36.59
N ALA A 15 14.77 -4.19 37.05
CA ALA A 15 13.61 -3.91 36.20
C ALA A 15 13.84 -2.67 35.32
N ILE A 16 14.39 -1.59 35.88
CA ILE A 16 14.76 -0.37 35.17
C ILE A 16 15.84 -0.66 34.09
N ARG A 17 16.84 -1.48 34.40
CA ARG A 17 17.89 -1.85 33.42
C ARG A 17 17.36 -2.64 32.23
N TYR A 18 16.25 -3.36 32.39
CA TYR A 18 15.58 -4.14 31.36
C TYR A 18 14.39 -3.41 30.71
N ASP A 19 14.36 -2.07 30.80
CA ASP A 19 13.32 -1.21 30.23
C ASP A 19 11.90 -1.61 30.64
N CYS A 20 11.73 -2.13 31.88
CA CYS A 20 10.40 -2.40 32.38
C CYS A 20 9.65 -1.08 32.63
N THR A 21 8.46 -0.99 32.07
CA THR A 21 7.61 0.22 32.17
C THR A 21 7.22 0.54 33.59
N ASP A 22 7.05 -0.49 34.45
CA ASP A 22 6.70 -0.32 35.85
C ASP A 22 6.92 -1.61 36.67
N TYR A 23 6.98 -1.47 38.01
CA TYR A 23 7.17 -2.53 38.99
C TYR A 23 6.14 -2.41 40.08
N ILE A 24 5.28 -3.41 40.25
CA ILE A 24 4.16 -3.42 41.21
C ILE A 24 4.40 -4.52 42.25
N LEU A 25 4.18 -4.16 43.53
CA LEU A 25 4.28 -5.11 44.63
C LEU A 25 2.96 -5.85 44.86
N LYS A 26 3.06 -7.11 45.30
CA LYS A 26 1.92 -7.88 45.84
C LYS A 26 1.71 -7.56 47.34
N PRO A 27 0.47 -7.45 47.82
CA PRO A 27 -0.79 -7.59 47.10
C PRO A 27 -1.04 -6.42 46.11
N VAL A 28 -1.52 -6.74 44.89
CA VAL A 28 -1.69 -5.73 43.84
C VAL A 28 -2.89 -4.85 44.15
N ASP A 29 -2.65 -3.56 44.28
CA ASP A 29 -3.72 -2.55 44.39
C ASP A 29 -4.37 -2.35 43.01
N ARG A 30 -5.70 -2.33 42.97
CA ARG A 30 -6.47 -2.17 41.74
C ARG A 30 -6.22 -0.82 41.07
N GLU A 31 -6.12 0.26 41.83
CA GLU A 31 -5.93 1.60 41.28
C GLU A 31 -4.52 1.78 40.75
N GLU A 32 -3.52 1.21 41.44
CA GLU A 32 -2.13 1.22 40.98
C GLU A 32 -1.98 0.43 39.68
N LEU A 33 -2.58 -0.77 39.59
CA LEU A 33 -2.60 -1.55 38.40
C LEU A 33 -3.25 -0.81 37.20
N LEU A 34 -4.39 -0.18 37.41
CA LEU A 34 -5.08 0.59 36.39
C LEU A 34 -4.24 1.78 35.91
N LYS A 35 -3.55 2.50 36.80
CA LYS A 35 -2.63 3.59 36.41
C LYS A 35 -1.52 3.09 35.53
N VAL A 36 -0.90 1.97 35.87
CA VAL A 36 0.19 1.40 35.06
C VAL A 36 -0.31 0.89 33.71
N LEU A 37 -1.47 0.23 33.68
CA LEU A 37 -2.08 -0.23 32.41
C LEU A 37 -2.41 0.95 31.49
N ASN A 38 -2.96 2.03 32.02
CA ASN A 38 -3.24 3.25 31.26
C ASN A 38 -1.94 3.87 30.72
N LYS A 39 -0.89 3.95 31.53
CA LYS A 39 0.43 4.45 31.10
C LYS A 39 1.00 3.61 29.95
N VAL A 40 0.96 2.28 30.06
CA VAL A 40 1.40 1.37 28.99
C VAL A 40 0.57 1.56 27.72
N GLN A 41 -0.74 1.74 27.86
CA GLN A 41 -1.64 1.95 26.73
C GLN A 41 -1.34 3.26 25.99
N VAL A 42 -1.08 4.34 26.73
CA VAL A 42 -0.69 5.64 26.16
C VAL A 42 0.65 5.53 25.43
N LEU A 43 1.66 4.91 26.03
CA LEU A 43 2.97 4.70 25.40
C LEU A 43 2.87 3.87 24.11
N ARG A 44 2.08 2.78 24.12
CA ARG A 44 1.84 1.98 22.92
C ARG A 44 1.13 2.75 21.80
N ARG A 45 0.13 3.57 22.18
CA ARG A 45 -0.56 4.44 21.20
C ARG A 45 0.41 5.44 20.56
N ALA A 46 1.24 6.09 21.35
CA ALA A 46 2.23 7.04 20.85
C ALA A 46 3.27 6.37 19.94
N ASP A 47 3.78 5.19 20.31
CA ASP A 47 4.73 4.42 19.48
C ASP A 47 4.09 3.94 18.16
N ASN A 48 2.87 3.44 18.22
CA ASN A 48 2.12 3.04 17.03
C ASN A 48 1.84 4.23 16.10
N GLN A 49 1.45 5.39 16.64
CA GLN A 49 1.25 6.61 15.85
C GLN A 49 2.55 7.06 15.18
N LYS A 50 3.68 7.04 15.91
CA LYS A 50 4.99 7.38 15.35
C LYS A 50 5.40 6.43 14.23
N LYS A 51 5.21 5.11 14.42
CA LYS A 51 5.50 4.10 13.39
C LYS A 51 4.61 4.27 12.16
N GLN A 52 3.33 4.56 12.37
CA GLN A 52 2.38 4.78 11.28
C GLN A 52 2.73 6.04 10.49
N SER A 53 2.98 7.16 11.16
CA SER A 53 3.40 8.41 10.51
C SER A 53 4.71 8.24 9.72
N SER A 54 5.68 7.48 10.25
CA SER A 54 6.93 7.18 9.54
C SER A 54 6.68 6.35 8.27
N ARG A 55 5.80 5.34 8.34
CA ARG A 55 5.43 4.51 7.18
C ARG A 55 4.69 5.33 6.11
N GLU A 56 3.75 6.17 6.53
CA GLU A 56 3.01 7.04 5.61
C GLU A 56 3.95 8.03 4.89
N MET A 57 4.93 8.57 5.59
CA MET A 57 5.94 9.45 5.00
C MET A 57 6.82 8.69 4.00
N GLU A 58 7.31 7.50 4.35
CA GLU A 58 8.10 6.65 3.47
C GLU A 58 7.32 6.26 2.21
N GLN A 59 6.06 5.88 2.36
CA GLN A 59 5.18 5.53 1.26
C GLN A 59 4.89 6.74 0.34
N ALA A 60 4.64 7.92 0.89
CA ALA A 60 4.46 9.14 0.12
C ALA A 60 5.74 9.50 -0.66
N TYR A 61 6.89 9.30 -0.04
CA TYR A 61 8.19 9.53 -0.67
C TYR A 61 8.42 8.55 -1.83
N LEU A 62 8.19 7.26 -1.61
CA LEU A 62 8.28 6.24 -2.65
C LEU A 62 7.32 6.52 -3.81
N SER A 63 6.07 6.86 -3.53
CA SER A 63 5.06 7.21 -4.54
C SER A 63 5.54 8.34 -5.45
N ARG A 64 6.19 9.37 -4.90
CA ARG A 64 6.75 10.47 -5.68
C ARG A 64 7.81 9.99 -6.67
N HIS A 65 8.71 9.11 -6.24
CA HIS A 65 9.73 8.53 -7.12
C HIS A 65 9.11 7.62 -8.19
N LEU A 66 8.11 6.83 -7.84
CA LEU A 66 7.38 5.99 -8.79
C LEU A 66 6.68 6.83 -9.86
N ILE A 67 6.03 7.92 -9.48
CA ILE A 67 5.40 8.85 -10.42
C ILE A 67 6.44 9.45 -11.37
N ALA A 68 7.60 9.85 -10.87
CA ALA A 68 8.69 10.36 -11.73
C ALA A 68 9.15 9.30 -12.75
N LEU A 69 9.29 8.03 -12.33
CA LEU A 69 9.67 6.93 -13.21
C LEU A 69 8.63 6.64 -14.30
N ILE A 70 7.35 6.54 -13.94
CA ILE A 70 6.30 6.26 -14.92
C ILE A 70 6.13 7.40 -15.93
N GLN A 71 6.39 8.65 -15.52
CA GLN A 71 6.36 9.80 -16.42
C GLN A 71 7.63 9.93 -17.28
N GLY A 72 8.66 9.12 -17.04
CA GLY A 72 9.95 9.23 -17.71
C GLY A 72 10.76 10.46 -17.32
N LYS A 73 10.42 11.12 -16.21
CA LYS A 73 11.04 12.33 -15.68
C LYS A 73 11.82 12.02 -14.40
N PHE A 74 12.82 11.18 -14.49
CA PHE A 74 13.59 10.71 -13.33
C PHE A 74 15.10 10.86 -13.57
N ASP A 75 15.85 10.94 -12.47
CA ASP A 75 17.32 10.89 -12.43
C ASP A 75 17.80 9.55 -11.82
N SER A 76 19.12 9.43 -11.66
CA SER A 76 19.73 8.24 -11.06
C SER A 76 19.30 8.02 -9.61
N VAL A 77 19.08 9.10 -8.85
CA VAL A 77 18.65 9.02 -7.44
C VAL A 77 17.23 8.42 -7.33
N ASN A 78 16.30 8.88 -8.19
CA ASN A 78 14.96 8.32 -8.25
C ASN A 78 14.99 6.82 -8.57
N LEU A 79 15.81 6.45 -9.57
CA LEU A 79 15.91 5.08 -10.04
C LEU A 79 16.52 4.16 -8.99
N GLU A 80 17.62 4.54 -8.36
CA GLU A 80 18.28 3.78 -7.31
C GLU A 80 17.37 3.58 -6.10
N TYR A 81 16.66 4.65 -5.70
CA TYR A 81 15.71 4.58 -4.59
C TYR A 81 14.62 3.55 -4.85
N VAL A 82 13.98 3.58 -6.04
CA VAL A 82 12.94 2.60 -6.38
C VAL A 82 13.52 1.19 -6.50
N LYS A 83 14.69 1.02 -7.11
CA LYS A 83 15.37 -0.28 -7.22
C LYS A 83 15.66 -0.91 -5.85
N SER A 84 16.05 -0.12 -4.86
CA SER A 84 16.30 -0.63 -3.51
C SER A 84 15.05 -1.20 -2.82
N HIS A 85 13.84 -0.79 -3.25
CA HIS A 85 12.56 -1.28 -2.73
C HIS A 85 11.95 -2.42 -3.59
N MET A 86 12.50 -2.65 -4.78
CA MET A 86 12.02 -3.65 -5.75
C MET A 86 13.12 -4.62 -6.16
N ASP A 87 13.98 -5.01 -5.22
CA ASP A 87 15.13 -5.87 -5.50
C ASP A 87 14.70 -7.20 -6.13
N GLY A 88 15.41 -7.61 -7.20
CA GLY A 88 15.11 -8.82 -7.95
C GLY A 88 13.84 -8.75 -8.83
N ALA A 89 13.17 -7.62 -8.92
CA ALA A 89 11.98 -7.48 -9.76
C ALA A 89 12.32 -7.62 -11.25
N SER A 90 11.75 -8.62 -11.90
CA SER A 90 11.85 -8.84 -13.34
C SER A 90 10.47 -9.04 -13.94
N GLY A 91 10.31 -8.64 -15.21
CA GLY A 91 9.02 -8.79 -15.88
C GLY A 91 7.95 -7.87 -15.29
N ILE A 92 8.30 -6.56 -15.23
CA ILE A 92 7.49 -5.53 -14.58
C ILE A 92 6.45 -5.00 -15.57
N ARG A 93 5.26 -4.67 -15.06
CA ARG A 93 4.19 -3.98 -15.79
C ARG A 93 3.63 -2.87 -14.93
N TYR A 94 3.33 -1.76 -15.54
CA TYR A 94 2.42 -0.78 -14.95
C TYR A 94 0.98 -1.28 -15.15
N VAL A 95 0.22 -1.26 -14.08
CA VAL A 95 -1.21 -1.59 -14.09
C VAL A 95 -1.96 -0.41 -13.50
N GLU A 96 -2.98 0.04 -14.21
CA GLU A 96 -3.87 1.07 -13.73
C GLU A 96 -5.23 0.48 -13.43
N ILE A 97 -5.78 0.86 -12.30
CA ILE A 97 -7.09 0.40 -11.84
C ILE A 97 -7.96 1.63 -11.64
N GLN A 98 -9.06 1.68 -12.34
CA GLN A 98 -9.99 2.81 -12.33
C GLN A 98 -11.43 2.36 -12.16
N MET A 99 -12.31 3.30 -11.80
CA MET A 99 -13.75 3.08 -11.79
C MET A 99 -14.27 3.01 -13.23
N ASP A 100 -15.14 2.03 -13.51
CA ASP A 100 -15.93 2.01 -14.74
C ASP A 100 -17.20 2.87 -14.53
N ASP A 101 -17.15 4.09 -14.98
CA ASP A 101 -18.26 5.04 -14.82
C ASP A 101 -19.30 4.99 -15.95
N ASP A 102 -19.13 4.08 -16.90
CA ASP A 102 -20.02 3.94 -18.08
C ASP A 102 -20.23 5.25 -18.86
N GLY A 103 -19.26 6.18 -18.79
CA GLY A 103 -19.37 7.51 -19.41
C GLY A 103 -20.16 8.52 -18.57
N ARG A 104 -20.51 8.19 -17.31
CA ARG A 104 -21.22 9.09 -16.38
C ARG A 104 -20.30 9.78 -15.38
N ALA A 105 -19.01 9.93 -15.74
CA ALA A 105 -17.99 10.53 -14.87
C ALA A 105 -18.38 11.92 -14.33
N GLU A 106 -19.12 12.70 -15.10
CA GLU A 106 -19.58 14.04 -14.70
C GLU A 106 -20.69 14.03 -13.67
N GLU A 107 -21.47 12.94 -13.60
CA GLU A 107 -22.58 12.76 -12.64
C GLU A 107 -22.09 12.34 -11.26
N ILE A 108 -20.87 11.80 -11.15
CA ILE A 108 -20.31 11.29 -9.91
C ILE A 108 -19.56 12.41 -9.17
N SER A 109 -19.95 12.69 -7.95
CA SER A 109 -19.33 13.75 -7.15
C SER A 109 -17.86 13.44 -6.79
N ASP A 110 -17.06 14.46 -6.61
CA ASP A 110 -15.66 14.32 -6.16
C ASP A 110 -15.53 13.57 -4.82
N LYS A 111 -16.54 13.67 -3.96
CA LYS A 111 -16.58 12.95 -2.67
C LYS A 111 -16.73 11.44 -2.89
N GLU A 112 -17.58 11.03 -3.80
CA GLU A 112 -17.80 9.62 -4.16
C GLU A 112 -16.56 9.04 -4.84
N LYS A 113 -15.94 9.78 -5.77
CA LYS A 113 -14.69 9.39 -6.42
C LYS A 113 -13.55 9.19 -5.43
N ARG A 114 -13.39 10.09 -4.45
CA ARG A 114 -12.40 9.93 -3.36
C ARG A 114 -12.75 8.77 -2.43
N GLY A 115 -14.02 8.52 -2.20
CA GLY A 115 -14.49 7.36 -1.45
C GLY A 115 -14.10 6.06 -2.14
N PHE A 116 -14.39 5.97 -3.43
CA PHE A 116 -14.00 4.86 -4.28
C PHE A 116 -12.48 4.63 -4.27
N GLN A 117 -11.68 5.66 -4.50
CA GLN A 117 -10.23 5.56 -4.53
C GLN A 117 -9.67 5.02 -3.20
N ARG A 118 -10.17 5.48 -2.07
CA ARG A 118 -9.73 4.98 -0.75
C ARG A 118 -10.07 3.51 -0.54
N GLN A 119 -11.27 3.08 -0.94
CA GLN A 119 -11.67 1.68 -0.85
C GLN A 119 -10.82 0.81 -1.79
N LEU A 120 -10.65 1.26 -3.04
CA LEU A 120 -9.82 0.58 -4.03
C LEU A 120 -8.39 0.40 -3.52
N TYR A 121 -7.78 1.47 -2.99
CA TYR A 121 -6.44 1.42 -2.42
C TYR A 121 -6.35 0.40 -1.29
N GLN A 122 -7.34 0.37 -0.39
CA GLN A 122 -7.39 -0.58 0.73
C GLN A 122 -7.44 -2.03 0.22
N TYR A 123 -8.31 -2.34 -0.74
CA TYR A 123 -8.40 -3.69 -1.30
C TYR A 123 -7.16 -4.09 -2.11
N CYS A 124 -6.51 -3.14 -2.79
CA CYS A 124 -5.22 -3.42 -3.42
C CYS A 124 -4.17 -3.84 -2.37
N ILE A 125 -4.09 -3.13 -1.25
CA ILE A 125 -3.17 -3.46 -0.16
C ILE A 125 -3.49 -4.82 0.47
N GLU A 126 -4.76 -5.12 0.70
CA GLU A 126 -5.18 -6.41 1.27
C GLU A 126 -4.82 -7.59 0.36
N PHE A 127 -5.08 -7.49 -0.93
CA PHE A 127 -4.77 -8.55 -1.89
C PHE A 127 -3.25 -8.76 -2.06
N LEU A 128 -2.51 -7.69 -2.18
CA LEU A 128 -1.06 -7.73 -2.44
C LEU A 128 -0.25 -8.04 -1.18
N GLY A 129 -0.83 -7.86 0.02
CA GLY A 129 -0.18 -8.16 1.29
C GLY A 129 1.18 -7.45 1.44
N PRO A 130 2.27 -8.20 1.72
CA PRO A 130 3.61 -7.60 1.93
C PRO A 130 4.14 -6.80 0.74
N HIS A 131 3.73 -7.13 -0.48
CA HIS A 131 4.18 -6.45 -1.70
C HIS A 131 3.53 -5.07 -1.90
N ALA A 132 2.41 -4.80 -1.23
CA ALA A 132 1.62 -3.59 -1.44
C ALA A 132 2.40 -2.30 -1.16
N SER A 133 3.22 -2.29 -0.12
CA SER A 133 3.94 -1.10 0.35
C SER A 133 4.90 -0.51 -0.69
N HIS A 134 5.32 -1.32 -1.66
CA HIS A 134 6.31 -0.93 -2.66
C HIS A 134 5.76 -0.81 -4.07
N CYS A 135 4.49 -1.17 -4.29
CA CYS A 135 3.93 -1.33 -5.62
C CYS A 135 2.70 -0.47 -5.88
N VAL A 136 1.92 -0.12 -4.85
CA VAL A 136 0.65 0.60 -4.98
C VAL A 136 0.86 2.07 -4.70
N PHE A 137 0.39 2.94 -5.58
CA PHE A 137 0.49 4.39 -5.42
C PHE A 137 -0.69 5.11 -6.06
N ASP A 138 -0.97 6.29 -5.51
CA ASP A 138 -1.97 7.20 -6.05
C ASP A 138 -1.42 7.91 -7.29
N VAL A 139 -2.12 7.82 -8.40
CA VAL A 139 -1.73 8.44 -9.68
C VAL A 139 -2.37 9.82 -9.85
N SER A 140 -3.13 10.28 -8.87
CA SER A 140 -3.82 11.57 -8.89
C SER A 140 -2.85 12.75 -9.05
N THR A 141 -2.45 13.03 -10.27
CA THR A 141 -1.65 14.21 -10.63
C THR A 141 -2.50 15.19 -11.41
N HIS A 142 -2.67 16.41 -10.90
CA HIS A 142 -3.19 17.61 -11.55
C HIS A 142 -4.58 17.58 -12.25
N GLU A 143 -5.12 16.45 -12.66
CA GLU A 143 -6.35 16.30 -13.42
C GLU A 143 -7.45 15.51 -12.69
N LYS A 144 -7.66 15.69 -11.39
CA LYS A 144 -8.76 15.01 -10.66
C LYS A 144 -8.93 13.51 -11.00
N ILE A 145 -7.83 12.83 -11.31
CA ILE A 145 -7.83 11.40 -11.59
C ILE A 145 -7.83 10.68 -10.25
N TYR A 146 -8.79 9.79 -10.05
CA TYR A 146 -8.97 9.01 -8.81
C TYR A 146 -8.57 7.55 -9.01
N ASP A 147 -7.54 7.32 -9.84
CA ASP A 147 -7.08 6.00 -10.21
C ASP A 147 -5.94 5.54 -9.30
N ILE A 148 -5.75 4.22 -9.21
CA ILE A 148 -4.63 3.62 -8.50
C ILE A 148 -3.66 3.04 -9.52
N GLY A 149 -2.39 3.40 -9.37
CA GLY A 149 -1.28 2.79 -10.09
C GLY A 149 -0.72 1.62 -9.30
N LEU A 150 -0.37 0.56 -10.02
CA LEU A 150 0.30 -0.62 -9.48
C LEU A 150 1.50 -0.98 -10.35
N LEU A 151 2.64 -1.24 -9.74
CA LEU A 151 3.75 -1.93 -10.38
C LEU A 151 3.63 -3.44 -10.12
N TYR A 152 3.09 -4.15 -11.08
CA TYR A 152 3.05 -5.61 -11.05
C TYR A 152 4.41 -6.18 -11.46
N CYS A 153 4.87 -7.21 -10.74
CA CYS A 153 6.08 -7.97 -11.04
C CYS A 153 5.74 -9.45 -11.20
N ASP A 154 6.37 -10.12 -12.16
CA ASP A 154 6.15 -11.56 -12.39
C ASP A 154 6.51 -12.43 -11.17
N ALA A 155 7.32 -11.92 -10.24
CA ALA A 155 7.62 -12.60 -8.98
C ALA A 155 6.35 -12.89 -8.14
N PHE A 156 5.38 -11.98 -8.12
CA PHE A 156 4.13 -12.13 -7.35
C PHE A 156 3.33 -13.38 -7.79
N ALA A 157 3.26 -13.61 -9.09
CA ALA A 157 2.60 -14.78 -9.65
C ALA A 157 3.41 -16.07 -9.40
N LYS A 158 4.74 -16.00 -9.53
CA LYS A 158 5.63 -17.13 -9.30
C LYS A 158 5.60 -17.65 -7.87
N GLU A 159 5.49 -16.77 -6.89
CA GLU A 159 5.34 -17.15 -5.47
C GLU A 159 4.09 -17.98 -5.22
N GLN A 160 3.05 -17.77 -6.03
CA GLN A 160 1.79 -18.54 -5.97
C GLN A 160 1.76 -19.73 -6.95
N GLY A 161 2.84 -19.98 -7.70
CA GLY A 161 2.92 -21.05 -8.68
C GLY A 161 2.00 -20.88 -9.88
N ILE A 162 1.63 -19.63 -10.25
CA ILE A 162 0.74 -19.31 -11.36
C ILE A 162 1.42 -18.36 -12.35
N ASP A 163 0.83 -18.20 -13.53
CA ASP A 163 1.28 -17.22 -14.51
C ASP A 163 0.73 -15.82 -14.20
N GLY A 164 1.38 -14.79 -14.75
CA GLY A 164 1.02 -13.40 -14.47
C GLY A 164 -0.37 -12.99 -14.95
N LYS A 165 -0.91 -13.61 -16.00
CA LYS A 165 -2.26 -13.32 -16.47
C LYS A 165 -3.30 -13.89 -15.51
N THR A 166 -3.10 -15.11 -15.03
CA THR A 166 -3.94 -15.75 -14.01
C THR A 166 -3.92 -14.94 -12.71
N TYR A 167 -2.73 -14.44 -12.30
CA TYR A 167 -2.61 -13.59 -11.11
C TYR A 167 -3.44 -12.31 -11.24
N LEU A 168 -3.28 -11.58 -12.35
CA LEU A 168 -4.02 -10.32 -12.57
C LEU A 168 -5.53 -10.54 -12.72
N ASN A 169 -5.96 -11.66 -13.31
CA ASN A 169 -7.39 -12.02 -13.35
C ASN A 169 -7.95 -12.29 -11.94
N ARG A 170 -7.24 -13.06 -11.10
CA ARG A 170 -7.64 -13.29 -9.70
C ARG A 170 -7.69 -11.99 -8.91
N PHE A 171 -6.75 -11.10 -9.15
CA PHE A 171 -6.75 -9.79 -8.50
C PHE A 171 -7.96 -8.97 -8.92
N LEU A 172 -8.27 -8.92 -10.21
CA LEU A 172 -9.46 -8.24 -10.70
C LEU A 172 -10.75 -8.85 -10.15
N GLU A 173 -10.88 -10.18 -10.13
CA GLU A 173 -12.02 -10.90 -9.55
C GLU A 173 -12.21 -10.54 -8.07
N TYR A 174 -11.09 -10.48 -7.31
CA TYR A 174 -11.12 -10.04 -5.93
C TYR A 174 -11.64 -8.60 -5.78
N LEU A 175 -11.17 -7.67 -6.62
CA LEU A 175 -11.65 -6.29 -6.60
C LEU A 175 -13.13 -6.20 -6.95
N ILE A 176 -13.59 -6.88 -7.99
CA ILE A 176 -15.01 -6.92 -8.40
C ILE A 176 -15.89 -7.48 -7.28
N ALA A 177 -15.43 -8.50 -6.56
CA ALA A 177 -16.19 -9.11 -5.47
C ALA A 177 -16.33 -8.20 -4.24
N ASN A 178 -15.40 -7.28 -4.01
CA ASN A 178 -15.35 -6.46 -2.81
C ASN A 178 -15.73 -4.99 -3.05
N MET A 179 -15.67 -4.51 -4.29
CA MET A 179 -16.06 -3.14 -4.65
C MET A 179 -17.55 -3.07 -5.00
N HIS A 180 -18.23 -2.00 -4.57
CA HIS A 180 -19.61 -1.74 -4.94
C HIS A 180 -19.76 -1.17 -6.35
N GLN A 181 -18.76 -0.45 -6.80
CA GLN A 181 -18.69 0.10 -8.15
C GLN A 181 -17.85 -0.81 -9.05
N PRO A 182 -18.20 -0.92 -10.34
CA PRO A 182 -17.41 -1.69 -11.29
C PRO A 182 -16.01 -1.07 -11.47
N VAL A 183 -15.03 -1.94 -11.64
CA VAL A 183 -13.61 -1.56 -11.83
C VAL A 183 -13.10 -2.05 -13.17
N ILE A 184 -12.18 -1.27 -13.74
CA ILE A 184 -11.45 -1.62 -14.96
C ILE A 184 -9.97 -1.66 -14.64
N MET A 185 -9.29 -2.64 -15.23
CA MET A 185 -7.84 -2.80 -15.09
C MET A 185 -7.17 -2.64 -16.47
N LEU A 186 -6.24 -1.69 -16.57
CA LEU A 186 -5.43 -1.44 -17.76
C LEU A 186 -4.02 -1.92 -17.52
N VAL A 187 -3.59 -2.92 -18.25
CA VAL A 187 -2.30 -3.59 -18.06
C VAL A 187 -1.34 -3.17 -19.17
N GLY A 188 -0.31 -2.44 -18.80
CA GLY A 188 0.75 -2.03 -19.72
C GLY A 188 1.62 -3.18 -20.17
N LYS A 189 2.37 -2.99 -21.26
CA LYS A 189 3.31 -3.98 -21.77
C LYS A 189 4.41 -4.28 -20.79
N LYS A 190 4.84 -5.54 -20.77
CA LYS A 190 5.94 -6.04 -19.93
C LYS A 190 7.25 -5.35 -20.29
N VAL A 191 7.98 -4.90 -19.27
CA VAL A 191 9.36 -4.44 -19.37
C VAL A 191 10.26 -5.29 -18.46
N GLN A 192 11.55 -5.39 -18.81
CA GLN A 192 12.49 -6.21 -18.04
C GLN A 192 13.14 -5.43 -16.89
N ASP A 193 13.32 -4.14 -17.07
CA ASP A 193 13.93 -3.25 -16.07
C ASP A 193 13.01 -2.08 -15.77
N ILE A 194 12.97 -1.67 -14.50
CA ILE A 194 12.12 -0.60 -14.01
C ILE A 194 12.42 0.76 -14.67
N SER A 195 13.65 0.99 -15.15
CA SER A 195 14.01 2.20 -15.90
C SER A 195 13.19 2.39 -17.17
N ASN A 196 12.60 1.32 -17.69
CA ASN A 196 11.75 1.33 -18.89
C ASN A 196 10.25 1.39 -18.55
N ILE A 197 9.87 1.56 -17.30
CA ILE A 197 8.46 1.49 -16.85
C ILE A 197 7.58 2.53 -17.54
N ALA A 198 8.13 3.68 -17.95
CA ALA A 198 7.43 4.70 -18.71
C ALA A 198 6.81 4.17 -20.02
N ARG A 199 7.43 3.16 -20.66
CA ARG A 199 6.87 2.48 -21.84
C ARG A 199 5.62 1.68 -21.49
N SER A 200 5.63 1.00 -20.33
CA SER A 200 4.48 0.25 -19.83
C SER A 200 3.33 1.19 -19.48
N TYR A 201 3.64 2.29 -18.81
CA TYR A 201 2.69 3.35 -18.50
C TYR A 201 2.06 3.95 -19.77
N GLY A 202 2.87 4.33 -20.76
CA GLY A 202 2.38 4.85 -22.03
C GLY A 202 1.42 3.88 -22.75
N ASN A 203 1.66 2.57 -22.68
CA ASN A 203 0.72 1.58 -23.20
C ASN A 203 -0.60 1.54 -22.42
N ALA A 204 -0.57 1.62 -21.10
CA ALA A 204 -1.79 1.68 -20.29
C ALA A 204 -2.61 2.94 -20.61
N CYS A 205 -1.96 4.10 -20.78
CA CYS A 205 -2.61 5.33 -21.23
C CYS A 205 -3.26 5.18 -22.61
N MET A 206 -2.59 4.51 -23.56
CA MET A 206 -3.20 4.22 -24.87
C MET A 206 -4.44 3.32 -24.72
N LEU A 207 -4.41 2.29 -23.88
CA LEU A 207 -5.56 1.44 -23.63
C LEU A 207 -6.75 2.26 -23.07
N ARG A 208 -6.49 3.22 -22.20
CA ARG A 208 -7.51 4.16 -21.69
C ARG A 208 -8.18 4.94 -22.83
N SER A 209 -7.39 5.49 -23.73
CA SER A 209 -7.91 6.27 -24.87
C SER A 209 -8.77 5.45 -25.83
N PHE A 210 -8.57 4.13 -25.87
CA PHE A 210 -9.32 3.22 -26.75
C PHE A 210 -10.53 2.56 -26.10
N GLN A 211 -10.82 2.79 -24.82
CA GLN A 211 -11.94 2.14 -24.11
C GLN A 211 -13.28 2.42 -24.80
N GLY A 212 -13.53 3.65 -25.27
CA GLY A 212 -14.78 4.01 -25.95
C GLY A 212 -15.00 3.32 -27.31
N PHE A 213 -13.96 2.70 -27.90
CA PHE A 213 -14.01 2.08 -29.24
C PHE A 213 -13.97 0.54 -29.21
N ARG A 214 -13.82 -0.06 -28.04
CA ARG A 214 -13.69 -1.52 -27.90
C ARG A 214 -14.87 -2.11 -27.13
N ALA A 215 -15.10 -3.40 -27.35
CA ALA A 215 -16.03 -4.15 -26.50
C ALA A 215 -15.61 -4.00 -25.02
N LYS A 216 -16.56 -3.63 -24.16
CA LYS A 216 -16.31 -3.48 -22.73
C LYS A 216 -15.77 -4.77 -22.12
N LYS A 217 -14.60 -4.69 -21.52
CA LYS A 217 -13.96 -5.76 -20.78
C LYS A 217 -13.46 -5.19 -19.46
N PRO A 218 -13.49 -5.96 -18.39
CA PRO A 218 -13.00 -5.48 -17.10
C PRO A 218 -11.46 -5.44 -17.03
N ILE A 219 -10.75 -6.07 -17.99
CA ILE A 219 -9.29 -6.03 -18.11
C ILE A 219 -8.84 -5.88 -19.56
N TYR A 220 -7.87 -4.99 -19.77
CA TYR A 220 -7.26 -4.71 -21.08
C TYR A 220 -5.74 -4.90 -21.00
N TYR A 221 -5.18 -5.50 -22.07
CA TYR A 221 -3.74 -5.79 -22.22
C TYR A 221 -3.17 -5.12 -23.47
#